data_a95553e73bc365b61d3a037dab6f70ab
#
_entry.id   a95553e73bc365b61d3a037dab6f70ab
#
_cell.length_a   1.000
_cell.length_b   1.000
_cell.length_c   1.000
_cell.angle_alpha   90.00
_cell.angle_beta   90.00
_cell.angle_gamma   90.00
#
_symmetry.space_group_name_H-M   'P 1'
#
loop_
_entity.id
_entity.type
_entity.pdbx_description
1 polymer ?
#
loop_
_entity_poly.entity_id
_entity_poly.type
_entity_poly.pdbx_seq_one_letter_code
_entity_poly.pdbx_strand_id
1 'polypeptide(L)'
;MINPIEHSRTKKEANRYKVEPYVMPADIYGNQNLLGQGGWTWYTGSSGWYYTAGIEYILGLKIYHNVLSINPCIQKEWDGYSIQFKYKESIYNINVKNISKVCTGVKMVELNGIEIENKILLDGSGKIFNVEVKM
;
A
#
# COMPACT_ATOMS: atom_id res chain seq x y z
N MET A 1 13.82 -0.24 -1.74
CA MET A 1 15.02 0.24 -1.02
C MET A 1 14.88 0.10 0.49
N ILE A 2 13.82 0.59 1.12
CA ILE A 2 13.61 0.52 2.59
C ILE A 2 12.88 -0.73 3.08
N ASN A 3 12.34 -1.56 2.19
CA ASN A 3 11.65 -2.80 2.56
C ASN A 3 12.64 -3.82 3.15
N PRO A 4 12.49 -4.24 4.42
CA PRO A 4 13.42 -5.17 5.07
C PRO A 4 13.51 -6.54 4.36
N ILE A 5 12.42 -7.01 3.76
CA ILE A 5 12.41 -8.27 3.00
C ILE A 5 13.40 -8.24 1.83
N GLU A 6 13.51 -7.10 1.14
CA GLU A 6 14.43 -6.95 0.00
C GLU A 6 15.91 -7.03 0.42
N HIS A 7 16.21 -6.68 1.67
CA HIS A 7 17.57 -6.72 2.22
C HIS A 7 17.95 -8.08 2.82
N SER A 8 17.05 -9.05 2.83
CA SER A 8 17.24 -10.35 3.52
C SER A 8 16.80 -11.56 2.70
N ARG A 9 16.65 -11.40 1.37
CA ARG A 9 16.25 -12.50 0.47
C ARG A 9 17.26 -13.63 0.41
N THR A 10 18.54 -13.33 0.60
CA THR A 10 19.63 -14.30 0.62
C THR A 10 20.41 -14.21 1.92
N LYS A 11 21.09 -15.30 2.30
CA LYS A 11 21.98 -15.32 3.48
C LYS A 11 23.06 -14.22 3.42
N LYS A 12 23.57 -13.92 2.22
CA LYS A 12 24.56 -12.86 2.02
C LYS A 12 23.98 -11.49 2.29
N GLU A 13 22.76 -11.23 1.82
CA GLU A 13 22.07 -9.96 2.06
C GLU A 13 21.67 -9.81 3.52
N ALA A 14 21.13 -10.85 4.14
CA ALA A 14 20.80 -10.85 5.57
C ALA A 14 22.04 -10.58 6.44
N ASN A 15 23.19 -11.20 6.11
CA ASN A 15 24.46 -10.97 6.81
C ASN A 15 25.00 -9.54 6.64
N ARG A 16 24.66 -8.88 5.53
CA ARG A 16 24.98 -7.45 5.30
C ARG A 16 24.03 -6.56 6.06
N TYR A 17 22.74 -6.86 5.99
CA TYR A 17 21.68 -6.06 6.61
C TYR A 17 21.75 -6.07 8.14
N LYS A 18 22.04 -7.21 8.75
CA LYS A 18 22.30 -7.43 10.20
C LYS A 18 21.18 -7.02 11.14
N VAL A 19 19.98 -6.86 10.63
CA VAL A 19 18.77 -6.57 11.43
C VAL A 19 17.65 -7.53 11.05
N GLU A 20 16.61 -7.56 11.85
CA GLU A 20 15.50 -8.48 11.65
C GLU A 20 14.75 -8.19 10.34
N PRO A 21 14.50 -9.21 9.49
CA PRO A 21 13.91 -9.01 8.16
C PRO A 21 12.43 -8.62 8.16
N TYR A 22 11.81 -8.55 9.32
CA TYR A 22 10.40 -8.22 9.53
C TYR A 22 10.22 -6.91 10.30
N VAL A 23 11.30 -6.17 10.58
CA VAL A 23 11.28 -4.93 11.36
C VAL A 23 11.75 -3.77 10.50
N MET A 24 11.07 -2.65 10.61
CA MET A 24 11.51 -1.42 9.94
C MET A 24 12.69 -0.79 10.69
N PRO A 25 13.84 -0.59 10.03
CA PRO A 25 14.93 0.20 10.57
C PRO A 25 14.62 1.69 10.49
N ALA A 26 15.26 2.48 11.31
CA ALA A 26 15.20 3.93 11.22
C ALA A 26 15.97 4.44 9.98
N ASP A 27 17.07 3.76 9.65
CA ASP A 27 17.97 4.09 8.55
C ASP A 27 18.68 2.85 8.00
N ILE A 28 19.24 2.99 6.80
CA ILE A 28 20.14 2.02 6.18
C ILE A 28 21.42 2.77 5.83
N TYR A 29 22.55 2.28 6.33
CA TYR A 29 23.82 2.98 6.18
C TYR A 29 24.32 3.03 4.74
N GLY A 30 24.65 4.23 4.29
CA GLY A 30 25.33 4.49 3.02
C GLY A 30 26.85 4.59 3.13
N ASN A 31 27.43 4.56 4.34
CA ASN A 31 28.86 4.59 4.56
C ASN A 31 29.52 3.33 4.00
N GLN A 32 30.68 3.47 3.35
CA GLN A 32 31.39 2.34 2.71
C GLN A 32 31.66 1.15 3.65
N ASN A 33 31.98 1.41 4.92
CA ASN A 33 32.29 0.38 5.90
C ASN A 33 31.03 -0.36 6.41
N LEU A 34 29.86 0.26 6.29
CA LEU A 34 28.58 -0.26 6.82
C LEU A 34 27.51 -0.34 5.73
N LEU A 35 27.89 -0.24 4.46
CA LEU A 35 26.97 -0.12 3.33
C LEU A 35 25.91 -1.23 3.32
N GLY A 36 24.66 -0.83 3.41
CA GLY A 36 23.49 -1.71 3.37
C GLY A 36 23.17 -2.37 4.73
N GLN A 37 23.90 -2.02 5.81
CA GLN A 37 23.52 -2.43 7.15
C GLN A 37 22.36 -1.59 7.64
N GLY A 38 21.34 -2.22 8.25
CA GLY A 38 20.25 -1.53 8.94
C GLY A 38 20.77 -0.91 10.24
N GLY A 39 20.32 0.31 10.51
CA GLY A 39 20.60 1.01 11.75
C GLY A 39 19.60 0.65 12.84
N TRP A 40 19.22 1.61 13.65
CA TRP A 40 18.28 1.47 14.75
C TRP A 40 17.00 0.73 14.34
N THR A 41 16.69 -0.37 15.02
CA THR A 41 15.51 -1.22 14.73
C THR A 41 14.38 -1.00 15.73
N TRP A 42 13.21 -1.56 15.44
CA TRP A 42 11.98 -1.39 16.23
C TRP A 42 11.52 0.07 16.34
N TYR A 43 11.83 0.85 15.30
CA TYR A 43 11.46 2.25 15.24
C TYR A 43 10.02 2.40 14.74
N THR A 44 9.08 2.55 15.68
CA THR A 44 7.64 2.56 15.40
C THR A 44 7.21 3.70 14.48
N GLY A 45 7.91 4.84 14.54
CA GLY A 45 7.66 5.97 13.64
C GLY A 45 7.87 5.61 12.17
N SER A 46 9.00 4.96 11.83
CA SER A 46 9.25 4.53 10.44
C SER A 46 8.28 3.45 9.99
N SER A 47 7.86 2.55 10.87
CA SER A 47 6.82 1.55 10.58
C SER A 47 5.48 2.21 10.25
N GLY A 48 5.07 3.20 11.02
CA GLY A 48 3.84 3.97 10.76
C GLY A 48 3.88 4.69 9.43
N TRP A 49 5.00 5.37 9.11
CA TRP A 49 5.19 6.01 7.81
C TRP A 49 5.21 5.02 6.65
N TYR A 50 5.85 3.86 6.84
CA TYR A 50 5.88 2.82 5.81
C TYR A 50 4.50 2.23 5.55
N TYR A 51 3.71 2.00 6.60
CA TYR A 51 2.33 1.58 6.49
C TYR A 51 1.50 2.62 5.70
N THR A 52 1.58 3.89 6.08
CA THR A 52 0.90 4.99 5.38
C THR A 52 1.32 5.07 3.91
N ALA A 53 2.63 4.96 3.64
CA ALA A 53 3.15 4.93 2.28
C ALA A 53 2.58 3.76 1.46
N GLY A 54 2.47 2.59 2.06
CA GLY A 54 1.86 1.42 1.42
C GLY A 54 0.39 1.64 1.08
N ILE A 55 -0.41 2.05 2.05
CA ILE A 55 -1.86 2.19 1.88
C ILE A 55 -2.22 3.40 1.01
N GLU A 56 -1.68 4.58 1.33
CA GLU A 56 -2.13 5.83 0.72
C GLU A 56 -1.43 6.16 -0.61
N TYR A 57 -0.15 5.75 -0.76
CA TYR A 57 0.63 6.14 -1.93
C TYR A 57 0.89 5.00 -2.92
N ILE A 58 1.04 3.75 -2.45
CA ILE A 58 1.19 2.60 -3.34
C ILE A 58 -0.19 2.05 -3.73
N LEU A 59 -0.98 1.61 -2.75
CA LEU A 59 -2.33 1.11 -3.01
C LEU A 59 -3.35 2.22 -3.28
N GLY A 60 -3.01 3.46 -2.95
CA GLY A 60 -3.74 4.66 -3.34
C GLY A 60 -5.05 4.91 -2.60
N LEU A 61 -5.29 4.26 -1.45
CA LEU A 61 -6.50 4.50 -0.65
C LEU A 61 -6.32 5.76 0.18
N LYS A 62 -7.02 6.82 -0.15
CA LYS A 62 -7.01 8.07 0.61
C LYS A 62 -8.40 8.42 1.10
N ILE A 63 -8.47 8.71 2.39
CA ILE A 63 -9.71 9.15 3.03
C ILE A 63 -9.53 10.60 3.48
N TYR A 64 -10.38 11.45 2.98
CA TYR A 64 -10.47 12.83 3.42
C TYR A 64 -11.88 13.10 3.96
N HIS A 65 -12.00 13.40 5.26
CA HIS A 65 -13.24 13.39 6.03
C HIS A 65 -13.93 12.02 5.93
N ASN A 66 -15.00 11.91 5.15
CA ASN A 66 -15.75 10.67 4.92
C ASN A 66 -15.81 10.30 3.41
N VAL A 67 -14.89 10.82 2.62
CA VAL A 67 -14.78 10.51 1.19
C VAL A 67 -13.52 9.66 0.96
N LEU A 68 -13.73 8.47 0.43
CA LEU A 68 -12.67 7.58 -0.03
C LEU A 68 -12.40 7.84 -1.52
N SER A 69 -11.13 8.01 -1.88
CA SER A 69 -10.64 8.00 -3.26
C SER A 69 -9.57 6.91 -3.43
N ILE A 70 -9.47 6.34 -4.62
CA ILE A 70 -8.57 5.23 -4.91
C ILE A 70 -7.70 5.59 -6.12
N ASN A 71 -6.41 5.89 -5.87
CA ASN A 71 -5.46 6.32 -6.90
C ASN A 71 -4.16 5.51 -6.78
N PRO A 72 -4.11 4.28 -7.31
CA PRO A 72 -2.94 3.41 -7.19
C PRO A 72 -1.70 3.97 -7.90
N CYS A 73 -0.53 3.67 -7.30
CA CYS A 73 0.78 3.85 -7.92
C CYS A 73 1.54 2.52 -7.77
N ILE A 74 1.27 1.60 -8.68
CA ILE A 74 1.76 0.21 -8.63
C ILE A 74 2.69 -0.09 -9.81
N GLN A 75 3.39 -1.21 -9.74
CA GLN A 75 4.17 -1.68 -10.88
C GLN A 75 3.22 -2.10 -12.02
N LYS A 76 3.58 -1.76 -13.26
CA LYS A 76 2.77 -2.09 -14.45
C LYS A 76 2.57 -3.60 -14.64
N GLU A 77 3.46 -4.42 -14.09
CA GLU A 77 3.42 -5.88 -14.13
C GLU A 77 2.33 -6.47 -13.22
N TRP A 78 1.83 -5.70 -12.25
CA TRP A 78 0.72 -6.17 -11.41
C TRP A 78 -0.58 -6.18 -12.21
N ASP A 79 -1.30 -7.30 -12.11
CA ASP A 79 -2.65 -7.43 -12.72
C ASP A 79 -3.71 -6.62 -11.94
N GLY A 80 -3.41 -6.33 -10.68
CA GLY A 80 -4.27 -5.63 -9.76
C GLY A 80 -4.10 -6.14 -8.34
N TYR A 81 -5.05 -5.80 -7.47
CA TYR A 81 -5.09 -6.25 -6.08
C TYR A 81 -6.50 -6.09 -5.52
N SER A 82 -6.76 -6.72 -4.39
CA SER A 82 -8.03 -6.58 -3.67
C SER A 82 -7.77 -6.15 -2.23
N ILE A 83 -8.66 -5.30 -1.71
CA ILE A 83 -8.63 -4.83 -0.33
C ILE A 83 -10.02 -4.98 0.26
N GLN A 84 -10.11 -5.48 1.48
CA GLN A 84 -11.31 -5.35 2.30
C GLN A 84 -11.06 -4.23 3.32
N PHE A 85 -11.85 -3.18 3.20
CA PHE A 85 -11.77 -2.00 4.07
C PHE A 85 -13.02 -1.91 4.94
N LYS A 86 -12.84 -1.88 6.25
CA LYS A 86 -13.93 -1.69 7.21
C LYS A 86 -14.03 -0.22 7.59
N TYR A 87 -15.22 0.36 7.42
CA TYR A 87 -15.56 1.70 7.89
C TYR A 87 -16.77 1.63 8.82
N LYS A 88 -16.55 1.88 10.12
CA LYS A 88 -17.56 1.64 11.18
C LYS A 88 -18.09 0.22 11.06
N GLU A 89 -19.41 0.06 10.83
CA GLU A 89 -20.04 -1.26 10.68
C GLU A 89 -20.10 -1.77 9.23
N SER A 90 -19.77 -0.92 8.27
CA SER A 90 -19.80 -1.27 6.84
C SER A 90 -18.49 -1.87 6.34
N ILE A 91 -18.58 -2.69 5.31
CA ILE A 91 -17.44 -3.34 4.64
C ILE A 91 -17.41 -2.91 3.18
N TYR A 92 -16.25 -2.46 2.73
CA TYR A 92 -15.96 -2.13 1.34
C TYR A 92 -15.01 -3.18 0.76
N ASN A 93 -15.50 -4.01 -0.17
CA ASN A 93 -14.69 -4.94 -0.94
C ASN A 93 -14.19 -4.20 -2.19
N ILE A 94 -12.95 -3.80 -2.17
CA ILE A 94 -12.33 -3.00 -3.23
C ILE A 94 -11.50 -3.95 -4.10
N ASN A 95 -11.76 -3.95 -5.40
CA ASN A 95 -11.04 -4.74 -6.38
C ASN A 95 -10.47 -3.83 -7.46
N VAL A 96 -9.15 -3.73 -7.53
CA VAL A 96 -8.44 -2.92 -8.51
C VAL A 96 -7.90 -3.82 -9.61
N LYS A 97 -8.21 -3.50 -10.87
CA LYS A 97 -7.76 -4.22 -12.07
C LYS A 97 -6.89 -3.31 -12.93
N ASN A 98 -5.64 -3.69 -13.12
CA ASN A 98 -4.70 -2.99 -13.99
C ASN A 98 -4.72 -3.58 -15.42
N ILE A 99 -5.82 -3.38 -16.10
CA ILE A 99 -6.04 -3.91 -17.47
C ILE A 99 -5.08 -3.26 -18.46
N SER A 100 -4.80 -1.99 -18.29
CA SER A 100 -3.96 -1.20 -19.20
C SER A 100 -2.48 -1.33 -18.94
N LYS A 101 -2.06 -2.09 -17.91
CA LYS A 101 -0.66 -2.27 -17.52
C LYS A 101 0.08 -0.94 -17.33
N VAL A 102 -0.54 -0.05 -16.60
CA VAL A 102 0.00 1.27 -16.26
C VAL A 102 0.45 1.32 -14.80
N CYS A 103 1.35 2.25 -14.46
CA CYS A 103 1.76 2.47 -13.08
C CYS A 103 0.75 3.30 -12.29
N THR A 104 0.06 4.21 -12.98
CA THR A 104 -0.90 5.15 -12.38
C THR A 104 -2.04 5.45 -13.35
N GLY A 105 -3.10 6.04 -12.84
CA GLY A 105 -4.24 6.48 -13.62
C GLY A 105 -5.43 5.53 -13.48
N VAL A 106 -6.51 6.07 -12.93
CA VAL A 106 -7.81 5.39 -12.80
C VAL A 106 -8.70 5.85 -13.94
N LYS A 107 -9.21 4.90 -14.71
CA LYS A 107 -10.13 5.17 -15.83
C LYS A 107 -11.59 5.11 -15.42
N MET A 108 -11.92 4.21 -14.49
CA MET A 108 -13.30 3.98 -14.09
C MET A 108 -13.37 3.48 -12.65
N VAL A 109 -14.37 3.94 -11.93
CA VAL A 109 -14.75 3.43 -10.60
C VAL A 109 -16.22 3.07 -10.62
N GLU A 110 -16.53 1.87 -10.18
CA GLU A 110 -17.90 1.40 -9.99
C GLU A 110 -18.16 1.13 -8.51
N LEU A 111 -19.31 1.57 -8.02
CA LEU A 111 -19.83 1.23 -6.70
C LEU A 111 -21.11 0.39 -6.87
N ASN A 112 -21.09 -0.85 -6.43
CA ASN A 112 -22.18 -1.82 -6.60
C ASN A 112 -22.67 -1.92 -8.07
N GLY A 113 -21.73 -1.88 -9.02
CA GLY A 113 -22.01 -1.98 -10.46
C GLY A 113 -22.48 -0.70 -11.13
N ILE A 114 -22.48 0.43 -10.41
CA ILE A 114 -22.83 1.74 -10.97
C ILE A 114 -21.54 2.57 -11.09
N GLU A 115 -21.24 3.08 -12.27
CA GLU A 115 -20.11 3.97 -12.50
C GLU A 115 -20.30 5.30 -11.76
N ILE A 116 -19.26 5.73 -11.07
CA ILE A 116 -19.23 6.96 -10.27
C ILE A 116 -17.90 7.71 -10.47
N GLU A 117 -17.86 8.96 -10.03
CA GLU A 117 -16.58 9.64 -9.83
C GLU A 117 -15.75 8.89 -8.79
N ASN A 118 -14.43 9.03 -8.86
CA ASN A 118 -13.49 8.46 -7.86
C ASN A 118 -13.57 9.20 -6.51
N LYS A 119 -14.79 9.27 -6.00
CA LYS A 119 -15.16 9.90 -4.73
C LYS A 119 -16.31 9.10 -4.08
N ILE A 120 -15.96 8.16 -3.25
CA ILE A 120 -16.92 7.28 -2.58
C ILE A 120 -17.27 7.88 -1.23
N LEU A 121 -18.50 8.34 -1.06
CA LEU A 121 -19.00 8.76 0.24
C LEU A 121 -19.16 7.54 1.14
N LEU A 122 -18.40 7.49 2.25
CA LEU A 122 -18.39 6.37 3.15
C LEU A 122 -19.67 6.33 4.00
N ASP A 123 -20.39 5.23 3.89
CA ASP A 123 -21.58 4.90 4.70
C ASP A 123 -21.17 3.88 5.80
N GLY A 124 -21.47 4.18 7.05
CA GLY A 124 -21.16 3.31 8.18
C GLY A 124 -22.37 2.50 8.70
N SER A 125 -23.42 2.31 7.91
CA SER A 125 -24.71 1.74 8.33
C SER A 125 -24.76 0.20 8.39
N GLY A 126 -23.62 -0.49 8.29
CA GLY A 126 -23.55 -1.96 8.36
C GLY A 126 -23.75 -2.67 7.01
N LYS A 127 -23.68 -1.94 5.90
CA LYS A 127 -23.82 -2.51 4.57
C LYS A 127 -22.51 -3.04 4.01
N ILE A 128 -22.62 -3.91 2.99
CA ILE A 128 -21.49 -4.37 2.18
C ILE A 128 -21.53 -3.65 0.85
N PHE A 129 -20.42 -3.02 0.50
CA PHE A 129 -20.21 -2.31 -0.75
C PHE A 129 -19.14 -3.00 -1.58
N ASN A 130 -19.41 -3.19 -2.88
CA ASN A 130 -18.43 -3.69 -3.83
C ASN A 130 -17.95 -2.53 -4.69
N VAL A 131 -16.64 -2.31 -4.67
CA VAL A 131 -15.97 -1.25 -5.42
C VAL A 131 -15.08 -1.89 -6.46
N GLU A 132 -15.29 -1.58 -7.73
CA GLU A 132 -14.41 -1.99 -8.82
C GLU A 132 -13.69 -0.77 -9.39
N VAL A 133 -12.36 -0.87 -9.50
CA VAL A 133 -11.50 0.19 -10.04
C VAL A 133 -10.74 -0.36 -11.24
N LYS A 134 -10.82 0.33 -12.38
CA LYS A 134 -10.07 -0.03 -13.60
C LYS A 134 -9.01 1.02 -13.91
N MET A 135 -7.78 0.57 -14.08
CA MET A 135 -6.63 1.37 -14.49
C MET A 135 -6.34 1.18 -15.99
#